data_f51e956dc7dd9abafde9326c285c527d
#
_entry.id   f51e956dc7dd9abafde9326c285c527d
#
_cell.length_a   1.000
_cell.length_b   1.000
_cell.length_c   1.000
_cell.angle_alpha   90.00
_cell.angle_beta   90.00
_cell.angle_gamma   90.00
#
_symmetry.space_group_name_H-M   'P 1'
#
loop_
_entity.id
_entity.type
_entity.pdbx_description
1 polymer ?
#
loop_
_entity_poly.entity_id
_entity_poly.type
_entity_poly.pdbx_seq_one_letter_code
_entity_poly.pdbx_strand_id
1 'polypeptide(L)'
;MRRTNIAGPLCWAAILLLGAAGAAPADEEAALFQEAQARIEKHRKADVEIRVRDAEGNPVPGAKVRLEQTNSAFLFGCNIFMWGNFGDAEADAAYKRRFAELFNFATLPFYWWSYEPRPGEPSHDQRMAVAAWCLENGIRPKGHPLAWNYVD
;
A
#
# COMPACT_ATOMS: atom_id res chain seq x y z
N MET A 1 -78.93 -24.25 2.99
CA MET A 1 -77.56 -24.57 2.55
C MET A 1 -76.56 -23.58 3.18
N ARG A 2 -75.86 -23.99 4.20
CA ARG A 2 -74.89 -23.17 4.91
C ARG A 2 -73.52 -23.51 4.34
N ARG A 3 -72.78 -22.50 3.86
CA ARG A 3 -71.35 -22.63 3.52
C ARG A 3 -70.53 -22.03 4.67
N THR A 4 -69.76 -22.87 5.31
CA THR A 4 -68.80 -22.48 6.33
C THR A 4 -67.47 -22.16 5.64
N ASN A 5 -67.02 -20.90 5.76
CA ASN A 5 -65.68 -20.47 5.42
C ASN A 5 -64.76 -20.73 6.61
N ILE A 6 -63.78 -21.57 6.42
CA ILE A 6 -62.66 -21.73 7.35
C ILE A 6 -61.45 -20.98 6.74
N ALA A 7 -61.16 -19.79 7.26
CA ALA A 7 -59.89 -19.09 6.99
C ALA A 7 -58.93 -19.41 8.12
N GLY A 8 -57.92 -20.21 7.81
CA GLY A 8 -56.80 -20.46 8.70
C GLY A 8 -55.71 -19.38 8.55
N PRO A 9 -55.05 -18.93 9.61
CA PRO A 9 -53.98 -17.94 9.50
C PRO A 9 -52.69 -18.64 9.03
N LEU A 10 -52.15 -18.20 7.88
CA LEU A 10 -50.82 -18.48 7.43
C LEU A 10 -49.82 -17.72 8.32
N CYS A 11 -49.16 -18.45 9.22
CA CYS A 11 -47.96 -17.96 9.93
C CYS A 11 -46.79 -17.90 8.97
N TRP A 12 -46.41 -16.69 8.58
CA TRP A 12 -45.12 -16.43 7.92
C TRP A 12 -44.05 -16.34 9.00
N ALA A 13 -43.33 -17.43 9.23
CA ALA A 13 -42.10 -17.39 10.02
C ALA A 13 -40.96 -16.89 9.11
N ALA A 14 -40.68 -15.59 9.17
CA ALA A 14 -39.49 -15.03 8.57
C ALA A 14 -38.25 -15.43 9.42
N ILE A 15 -37.50 -16.40 8.92
CA ILE A 15 -36.19 -16.74 9.49
C ILE A 15 -35.20 -15.67 9.04
N LEU A 16 -34.94 -14.69 9.89
CA LEU A 16 -33.80 -13.77 9.78
C LEU A 16 -32.53 -14.56 10.12
N LEU A 17 -31.85 -15.09 9.11
CA LEU A 17 -30.46 -15.52 9.21
C LEU A 17 -29.59 -14.24 9.26
N LEU A 18 -29.41 -13.67 10.44
CA LEU A 18 -28.31 -12.77 10.69
C LEU A 18 -27.02 -13.61 10.64
N GLY A 19 -26.29 -13.51 9.51
CA GLY A 19 -24.91 -13.95 9.44
C GLY A 19 -24.10 -13.12 10.44
N ALA A 20 -23.84 -13.67 11.61
CA ALA A 20 -22.82 -13.13 12.51
C ALA A 20 -21.48 -13.34 11.78
N ALA A 21 -20.97 -12.28 11.15
CA ALA A 21 -19.53 -12.18 10.87
C ALA A 21 -18.86 -12.17 12.25
N GLY A 22 -18.47 -13.35 12.73
CA GLY A 22 -17.80 -13.52 14.00
C GLY A 22 -16.49 -12.73 13.95
N ALA A 23 -16.38 -11.68 14.77
CA ALA A 23 -15.07 -11.16 15.11
C ALA A 23 -14.25 -12.34 15.66
N ALA A 24 -13.01 -12.51 15.18
CA ALA A 24 -12.12 -13.50 15.73
C ALA A 24 -12.03 -13.28 17.25
N PRO A 25 -12.05 -14.32 18.07
CA PRO A 25 -11.97 -14.15 19.50
C PRO A 25 -10.70 -13.37 19.84
N ALA A 26 -10.80 -12.45 20.81
CA ALA A 26 -9.70 -11.56 21.21
C ALA A 26 -8.39 -12.32 21.52
N ASP A 27 -8.50 -13.55 21.97
CA ASP A 27 -7.35 -14.44 22.22
C ASP A 27 -6.62 -14.85 20.93
N GLU A 28 -7.33 -15.04 19.83
CA GLU A 28 -6.75 -15.40 18.53
C GLU A 28 -6.01 -14.20 17.91
N GLU A 29 -6.58 -13.01 18.03
CA GLU A 29 -5.93 -11.77 17.60
C GLU A 29 -4.65 -11.51 18.41
N ALA A 30 -4.70 -11.66 19.73
CA ALA A 30 -3.54 -11.53 20.60
C ALA A 30 -2.43 -12.54 20.24
N ALA A 31 -2.79 -13.77 19.94
CA ALA A 31 -1.83 -14.80 19.52
C ALA A 31 -1.17 -14.45 18.17
N LEU A 32 -1.92 -13.94 17.21
CA LEU A 32 -1.39 -13.47 15.91
C LEU A 32 -0.40 -12.31 16.11
N PHE A 33 -0.69 -11.35 16.98
CA PHE A 33 0.23 -10.26 17.28
C PHE A 33 1.52 -10.75 17.94
N GLN A 34 1.45 -11.68 18.88
CA GLN A 34 2.63 -12.26 19.50
C GLN A 34 3.50 -13.03 18.49
N GLU A 35 2.88 -13.82 17.62
CA GLU A 35 3.60 -14.52 16.57
C GLU A 35 4.24 -13.55 15.56
N ALA A 36 3.53 -12.48 15.17
CA ALA A 36 4.07 -11.44 14.29
C ALA A 36 5.27 -10.75 14.93
N GLN A 37 5.19 -10.41 16.23
CA GLN A 37 6.29 -9.82 16.98
C GLN A 37 7.52 -10.73 17.04
N ALA A 38 7.32 -12.02 17.31
CA ALA A 38 8.40 -13.00 17.32
C ALA A 38 9.08 -13.13 15.94
N ARG A 39 8.31 -13.07 14.86
CA ARG A 39 8.85 -13.06 13.48
C ARG A 39 9.60 -11.77 13.16
N ILE A 40 9.15 -10.62 13.66
CA ILE A 40 9.86 -9.34 13.50
C ILE A 40 11.21 -9.43 14.20
N GLU A 41 11.26 -9.87 15.46
CA GLU A 41 12.52 -10.02 16.19
C GLU A 41 13.51 -10.94 15.45
N LYS A 42 13.02 -12.08 14.97
CA LYS A 42 13.84 -13.10 14.31
C LYS A 42 14.34 -12.71 12.93
N HIS A 43 13.50 -12.02 12.11
CA HIS A 43 13.76 -11.84 10.69
C HIS A 43 13.94 -10.39 10.24
N ARG A 44 13.60 -9.41 11.11
CA ARG A 44 13.65 -7.99 10.76
C ARG A 44 14.60 -7.18 11.63
N LYS A 45 15.12 -7.77 12.71
CA LYS A 45 16.11 -7.14 13.57
C LYS A 45 17.41 -7.95 13.58
N ALA A 46 18.49 -7.25 13.74
CA ALA A 46 19.84 -7.83 13.92
C ALA A 46 20.66 -6.90 14.79
N ASP A 47 21.59 -7.48 15.52
CA ASP A 47 22.58 -6.70 16.26
C ASP A 47 23.62 -6.12 15.29
N VAL A 48 23.96 -4.85 15.51
CA VAL A 48 24.99 -4.15 14.76
C VAL A 48 26.07 -3.66 15.72
N GLU A 49 27.30 -4.06 15.49
CA GLU A 49 28.45 -3.57 16.24
C GLU A 49 29.07 -2.37 15.51
N ILE A 50 29.15 -1.22 16.19
CA ILE A 50 29.80 -0.01 15.66
C ILE A 50 31.08 0.22 16.45
N ARG A 51 32.22 0.16 15.76
CA ARG A 51 33.54 0.41 16.33
C ARG A 51 34.08 1.74 15.86
N VAL A 52 34.16 2.71 16.77
CA VAL A 52 34.75 4.02 16.48
C VAL A 52 36.24 3.96 16.75
N ARG A 53 37.03 4.37 15.75
CA ARG A 53 38.52 4.40 15.80
C ARG A 53 39.02 5.77 15.38
N ASP A 54 40.19 6.19 15.90
CA ASP A 54 40.92 7.36 15.42
C ASP A 54 41.63 7.09 14.07
N ALA A 55 42.36 8.08 13.55
CA ALA A 55 43.08 7.98 12.29
C ALA A 55 44.22 6.93 12.34
N GLU A 56 44.74 6.65 13.54
CA GLU A 56 45.80 5.69 13.81
C GLU A 56 45.22 4.30 14.08
N GLY A 57 43.90 4.13 14.09
CA GLY A 57 43.22 2.87 14.26
C GLY A 57 42.92 2.49 15.71
N ASN A 58 43.21 3.34 16.70
CA ASN A 58 42.94 3.07 18.12
C ASN A 58 41.46 3.26 18.45
N PRO A 59 40.90 2.49 19.40
CA PRO A 59 39.52 2.68 19.86
C PRO A 59 39.34 4.06 20.50
N VAL A 60 38.20 4.74 20.18
CA VAL A 60 37.81 5.99 20.82
C VAL A 60 36.79 5.70 21.91
N PRO A 61 37.18 5.59 23.20
CA PRO A 61 36.26 5.30 24.27
C PRO A 61 35.33 6.48 24.51
N GLY A 62 34.04 6.18 24.80
CA GLY A 62 33.04 7.19 25.08
C GLY A 62 32.55 8.01 23.86
N ALA A 63 32.88 7.58 22.65
CA ALA A 63 32.37 8.21 21.43
C ALA A 63 30.83 8.20 21.41
N LYS A 64 30.23 9.36 21.11
CA LYS A 64 28.78 9.47 20.90
C LYS A 64 28.45 9.19 19.44
N VAL A 65 27.66 8.15 19.21
CA VAL A 65 27.21 7.77 17.85
C VAL A 65 25.74 8.09 17.69
N ARG A 66 25.42 8.85 16.62
CA ARG A 66 24.03 9.09 16.17
C ARG A 66 23.81 8.24 14.91
N LEU A 67 22.78 7.42 14.94
CA LEU A 67 22.35 6.65 13.78
C LEU A 67 21.12 7.31 13.16
N GLU A 68 21.14 7.47 11.85
CA GLU A 68 20.03 7.97 11.07
C GLU A 68 19.81 7.05 9.87
N GLN A 69 18.61 6.44 9.79
CA GLN A 69 18.28 5.61 8.64
C GLN A 69 17.87 6.54 7.49
N THR A 70 18.66 6.54 6.41
CA THR A 70 18.41 7.35 5.21
C THR A 70 17.74 6.58 4.09
N ASN A 71 17.74 5.24 4.15
CA ASN A 71 17.13 4.38 3.13
C ASN A 71 16.61 3.08 3.75
N SER A 72 15.63 2.47 3.09
CA SER A 72 15.09 1.16 3.44
C SER A 72 15.10 0.24 2.23
N ALA A 73 15.58 -0.99 2.41
CA ALA A 73 15.46 -2.04 1.39
C ALA A 73 14.03 -2.55 1.24
N PHE A 74 13.18 -2.35 2.26
CA PHE A 74 11.76 -2.66 2.16
C PHE A 74 11.04 -1.62 1.30
N LEU A 75 10.25 -2.08 0.35
CA LEU A 75 9.51 -1.21 -0.56
C LEU A 75 8.18 -0.77 0.07
N PHE A 76 8.13 0.51 0.44
CA PHE A 76 6.91 1.21 0.85
C PHE A 76 6.39 2.02 -0.31
N GLY A 77 5.13 1.84 -0.68
CA GLY A 77 4.57 2.60 -1.77
C GLY A 77 3.08 2.43 -1.96
N CYS A 78 2.55 3.27 -2.83
CA CYS A 78 1.17 3.18 -3.28
C CYS A 78 1.07 3.55 -4.77
N ASN A 79 -0.15 3.68 -5.29
CA ASN A 79 -0.34 4.22 -6.63
C ASN A 79 -0.01 5.72 -6.68
N ILE A 80 0.54 6.16 -7.82
CA ILE A 80 0.89 7.58 -8.08
C ILE A 80 -0.05 8.18 -9.14
N PHE A 81 -1.31 7.75 -9.16
CA PHE A 81 -2.28 8.07 -10.21
C PHE A 81 -2.68 9.55 -10.27
N MET A 82 -2.50 10.27 -9.16
CA MET A 82 -2.83 11.68 -9.06
C MET A 82 -1.70 12.61 -9.51
N TRP A 83 -0.56 12.09 -9.93
CA TRP A 83 0.58 12.88 -10.39
C TRP A 83 0.20 13.74 -11.61
N GLY A 84 0.23 15.08 -11.46
CA GLY A 84 -0.16 16.02 -12.49
C GLY A 84 -1.66 16.18 -12.72
N ASN A 85 -2.52 15.68 -11.81
CA ASN A 85 -3.97 15.66 -12.00
C ASN A 85 -4.75 16.53 -10.98
N PHE A 86 -4.08 17.39 -10.22
CA PHE A 86 -4.78 18.25 -9.26
C PHE A 86 -5.36 19.52 -9.88
N GLY A 87 -4.96 19.88 -11.11
CA GLY A 87 -5.39 21.11 -11.78
C GLY A 87 -4.82 22.39 -11.17
N ASP A 88 -3.96 22.27 -10.17
CA ASP A 88 -3.25 23.33 -9.47
C ASP A 88 -1.78 22.93 -9.28
N ALA A 89 -0.88 23.81 -9.73
CA ALA A 89 0.56 23.55 -9.72
C ALA A 89 1.14 23.42 -8.30
N GLU A 90 0.59 24.16 -7.32
CA GLU A 90 1.04 24.08 -5.94
C GLU A 90 0.64 22.75 -5.30
N ALA A 91 -0.60 22.31 -5.54
CA ALA A 91 -1.08 21.02 -5.09
C ALA A 91 -0.31 19.85 -5.72
N ASP A 92 -0.01 19.90 -7.03
CA ASP A 92 0.83 18.92 -7.70
C ASP A 92 2.26 18.87 -7.12
N ALA A 93 2.86 20.02 -6.85
CA ALA A 93 4.18 20.10 -6.23
C ALA A 93 4.17 19.57 -4.79
N ALA A 94 3.14 19.88 -4.02
CA ALA A 94 2.95 19.37 -2.66
C ALA A 94 2.78 17.84 -2.66
N TYR A 95 1.98 17.29 -3.57
CA TYR A 95 1.79 15.85 -3.74
C TYR A 95 3.11 15.16 -4.05
N LYS A 96 3.86 15.65 -5.04
CA LYS A 96 5.17 15.11 -5.43
C LYS A 96 6.14 15.09 -4.26
N ARG A 97 6.26 16.21 -3.56
CA ARG A 97 7.13 16.32 -2.39
C ARG A 97 6.76 15.32 -1.31
N ARG A 98 5.47 15.25 -0.93
CA ARG A 98 4.99 14.32 0.09
C ARG A 98 5.14 12.87 -0.32
N PHE A 99 4.93 12.56 -1.59
CA PHE A 99 5.12 11.22 -2.11
C PHE A 99 6.59 10.78 -1.97
N ALA A 100 7.54 11.63 -2.35
CA ALA A 100 8.97 11.35 -2.25
C ALA A 100 9.47 11.27 -0.79
N GLU A 101 8.86 12.03 0.14
CA GLU A 101 9.17 11.96 1.57
C GLU A 101 8.72 10.63 2.21
N LEU A 102 7.65 10.01 1.72
CA LEU A 102 7.00 8.87 2.35
C LEU A 102 7.33 7.53 1.69
N PHE A 103 7.55 7.51 0.36
CA PHE A 103 7.57 6.29 -0.42
C PHE A 103 8.86 6.12 -1.21
N ASN A 104 9.31 4.87 -1.29
CA ASN A 104 10.42 4.42 -2.15
C ASN A 104 9.95 3.48 -3.28
N PHE A 105 8.61 3.35 -3.45
CA PHE A 105 7.98 2.53 -4.48
C PHE A 105 6.69 3.18 -4.98
N ALA A 106 6.44 3.13 -6.30
CA ALA A 106 5.26 3.72 -6.92
C ALA A 106 4.64 2.77 -7.95
N THR A 107 3.31 2.68 -7.94
CA THR A 107 2.55 1.96 -8.97
C THR A 107 1.99 2.96 -9.97
N LEU A 108 2.42 2.85 -11.24
CA LEU A 108 1.99 3.67 -12.35
C LEU A 108 0.78 3.03 -13.05
N PRO A 109 -0.24 3.83 -13.49
CA PRO A 109 -1.39 3.29 -14.19
C PRO A 109 -1.07 2.91 -15.64
N PHE A 110 -1.29 1.65 -15.99
CA PHE A 110 -1.22 1.14 -17.36
C PHE A 110 -2.55 0.47 -17.75
N TYR A 111 -3.66 1.04 -17.32
CA TYR A 111 -4.97 0.63 -17.81
C TYR A 111 -5.07 0.95 -19.29
N TRP A 112 -5.34 -0.03 -20.13
CA TRP A 112 -5.26 0.11 -21.59
C TRP A 112 -6.10 1.26 -22.13
N TRP A 113 -7.33 1.38 -21.64
CA TRP A 113 -8.25 2.45 -22.05
C TRP A 113 -7.73 3.87 -21.75
N SER A 114 -6.89 4.06 -20.74
CA SER A 114 -6.29 5.36 -20.41
C SER A 114 -4.87 5.52 -20.95
N TYR A 115 -4.20 4.39 -21.21
CA TYR A 115 -2.87 4.40 -21.81
C TYR A 115 -2.92 4.65 -23.31
N GLU A 116 -3.84 3.98 -24.01
CA GLU A 116 -4.05 4.13 -25.44
C GLU A 116 -5.55 4.40 -25.74
N PRO A 117 -6.04 5.64 -25.47
CA PRO A 117 -7.45 6.00 -25.63
C PRO A 117 -7.92 5.94 -27.08
N ARG A 118 -6.98 6.03 -28.04
CA ARG A 118 -7.22 5.81 -29.48
C ARG A 118 -6.14 4.89 -30.03
N PRO A 119 -6.47 3.96 -30.93
CA PRO A 119 -5.49 3.07 -31.55
C PRO A 119 -4.31 3.82 -32.16
N GLY A 120 -3.09 3.47 -31.75
CA GLY A 120 -1.85 4.11 -32.20
C GLY A 120 -1.49 5.43 -31.52
N GLU A 121 -2.29 5.89 -30.55
CA GLU A 121 -2.03 7.14 -29.79
C GLU A 121 -1.79 6.85 -28.28
N PRO A 122 -0.73 6.15 -27.90
CA PRO A 122 -0.46 5.87 -26.50
C PRO A 122 0.01 7.12 -25.74
N SER A 123 -0.40 7.26 -24.49
CA SER A 123 0.09 8.30 -23.56
C SER A 123 1.46 7.95 -22.99
N HIS A 124 2.37 7.52 -23.85
CA HIS A 124 3.69 6.99 -23.48
C HIS A 124 4.53 8.04 -22.76
N ASP A 125 4.62 9.25 -23.32
CA ASP A 125 5.47 10.31 -22.79
C ASP A 125 5.11 10.70 -21.36
N GLN A 126 3.80 10.76 -21.04
CA GLN A 126 3.35 11.03 -19.69
C GLN A 126 3.79 9.92 -18.72
N ARG A 127 3.67 8.65 -19.10
CA ARG A 127 4.10 7.52 -18.27
C ARG A 127 5.61 7.52 -18.06
N MET A 128 6.37 7.86 -19.10
CA MET A 128 7.83 7.98 -19.01
C MET A 128 8.25 9.15 -18.11
N ALA A 129 7.55 10.30 -18.19
CA ALA A 129 7.81 11.43 -17.30
C ALA A 129 7.61 11.07 -15.81
N VAL A 130 6.53 10.35 -15.49
CA VAL A 130 6.29 9.87 -14.12
C VAL A 130 7.36 8.87 -13.68
N ALA A 131 7.74 7.94 -14.55
CA ALA A 131 8.76 6.94 -14.25
C ALA A 131 10.14 7.58 -14.04
N ALA A 132 10.52 8.54 -14.89
CA ALA A 132 11.77 9.30 -14.75
C ALA A 132 11.82 10.07 -13.42
N TRP A 133 10.75 10.81 -13.11
CA TRP A 133 10.64 11.51 -11.84
C TRP A 133 10.76 10.54 -10.64
N CYS A 134 10.13 9.38 -10.70
CA CYS A 134 10.28 8.37 -9.65
C CYS A 134 11.75 7.97 -9.46
N LEU A 135 12.46 7.65 -10.53
CA LEU A 135 13.85 7.23 -10.48
C LEU A 135 14.78 8.34 -9.96
N GLU A 136 14.57 9.59 -10.38
CA GLU A 136 15.30 10.76 -9.90
C GLU A 136 15.13 11.00 -8.38
N ASN A 137 14.00 10.58 -7.82
CA ASN A 137 13.69 10.69 -6.38
C ASN A 137 13.94 9.39 -5.60
N GLY A 138 14.65 8.40 -6.17
CA GLY A 138 14.96 7.15 -5.49
C GLY A 138 13.76 6.22 -5.29
N ILE A 139 12.67 6.44 -6.03
CA ILE A 139 11.44 5.68 -5.98
C ILE A 139 11.45 4.64 -7.10
N ARG A 140 11.25 3.37 -6.78
CA ARG A 140 11.16 2.29 -7.77
C ARG A 140 9.78 2.27 -8.42
N PRO A 141 9.65 2.56 -9.74
CA PRO A 141 8.37 2.51 -10.43
C PRO A 141 7.99 1.08 -10.83
N LYS A 142 6.69 0.79 -10.84
CA LYS A 142 6.06 -0.44 -11.33
C LYS A 142 4.84 -0.10 -12.16
N GLY A 143 4.72 -0.66 -13.37
CA GLY A 143 3.50 -0.58 -14.17
C GLY A 143 2.43 -1.55 -13.68
N HIS A 144 1.16 -1.12 -13.64
CA HIS A 144 0.02 -1.97 -13.29
C HIS A 144 -1.31 -1.38 -13.77
N PRO A 145 -2.19 -2.25 -14.24
CA PRO A 145 -1.99 -3.56 -14.82
C PRO A 145 -1.40 -3.39 -16.22
N LEU A 146 -0.52 -4.30 -16.68
CA LEU A 146 0.08 -4.18 -18.02
C LEU A 146 -0.89 -4.57 -19.14
N ALA A 147 -1.90 -5.37 -18.82
CA ALA A 147 -2.97 -5.75 -19.73
C ALA A 147 -4.25 -5.94 -18.90
N TRP A 148 -5.01 -4.89 -18.79
CA TRP A 148 -6.34 -4.92 -18.18
C TRP A 148 -7.36 -4.50 -19.23
N ASN A 149 -8.27 -5.40 -19.54
CA ASN A 149 -9.36 -5.15 -20.45
C ASN A 149 -10.66 -5.07 -19.64
N TYR A 150 -11.32 -3.91 -19.66
CA TYR A 150 -12.72 -3.82 -19.25
C TYR A 150 -13.54 -4.44 -20.38
N VAL A 151 -14.10 -5.62 -20.11
CA VAL A 151 -15.17 -6.19 -20.93
C VAL A 151 -16.45 -5.85 -20.20
N ASP A 152 -17.22 -4.89 -20.73
CA ASP A 152 -18.60 -4.66 -20.31
C ASP A 152 -19.49 -5.83 -20.77
#